data_1400d6260969ab37dc1087aa8ac5aedd
#
_entry.id   1400d6260969ab37dc1087aa8ac5aedd
#
_cell.length_a   1.000
_cell.length_b   1.000
_cell.length_c   1.000
_cell.angle_alpha   90.00
_cell.angle_beta   90.00
_cell.angle_gamma   90.00
#
_symmetry.space_group_name_H-M   'P 1'
#
loop_
_entity.id
_entity.type
_entity.pdbx_description
1 polymer ?
#
loop_
_entity_poly.entity_id
_entity_poly.type
_entity_poly.pdbx_seq_one_letter_code
_entity_poly.pdbx_strand_id
1 'polypeptide(L)'
;MEKLYQLCTQKLDITSEWPERSREAFESLFGSSGGRYEKTALNEIQFRTPKIDEKRVPFSAIIHESNAGSGGYSGMSFVILPVPESEPMIAMIAGTQGISPDEHIIGKPGHSRKMNAITQWLNAQYRQKTRNDRDSSDDQKSDNDKVIAWAKREAVRTDLRVPDNVAKTFSDYKSIFDKYGKEIYGFCIAKEEILEDALKVFLDFHFEERGYQPLTQAQKDYFKLRNAWFHHLMPTVKSDDLLDLLKHRKYVILQGPPGTGKTRIANELLHNSYKGNGNPIQFHPNTTYESFIGGLFPQTDESAMGMSFKVTKGQLLDVVERALQQPDKPYLLIIDEINRADLAKVLGEAIYGFEPDDEERSVRLAYDFGGNVGRVLKMPPNLHILGTMNTADRSIAILDVAIRRRFAFLDMWPQVEVVEQLGTDATKAAYHKLLSIFVEYASEEAFVLMPGHSYFIVKDDQDATDNDQKTTKKDQTVAKNDQRTAEDNQRLTERDKQAVTQLKTSLIPLLREYMEQGYVTTFSDAIHAYIQEIESL
;
A
#
# COMPACT_ATOMS: atom_id res chain seq x y z
N MET A 1 18.71 -14.90 -19.67
CA MET A 1 18.89 -14.55 -18.24
C MET A 1 20.24 -15.06 -17.67
N GLU A 2 20.61 -16.31 -17.93
CA GLU A 2 21.84 -16.90 -17.39
C GLU A 2 23.12 -16.10 -17.71
N LYS A 3 23.33 -15.69 -18.98
CA LYS A 3 24.47 -14.86 -19.36
C LYS A 3 24.49 -13.50 -18.64
N LEU A 4 23.32 -12.93 -18.36
CA LEU A 4 23.21 -11.66 -17.65
C LEU A 4 23.52 -11.81 -16.15
N TYR A 5 23.10 -12.93 -15.56
CA TYR A 5 23.48 -13.29 -14.21
C TYR A 5 24.98 -13.49 -14.09
N GLN A 6 25.60 -14.26 -15.01
CA GLN A 6 27.05 -14.48 -15.06
C GLN A 6 27.83 -13.17 -15.25
N LEU A 7 27.32 -12.24 -16.07
CA LEU A 7 27.93 -10.91 -16.24
C LEU A 7 28.07 -10.17 -14.90
N CYS A 8 27.08 -10.30 -14.01
CA CYS A 8 27.06 -9.60 -12.71
C CYS A 8 27.84 -10.33 -11.59
N THR A 9 28.09 -11.63 -11.73
CA THR A 9 28.75 -12.45 -10.69
C THR A 9 30.21 -12.78 -10.99
N GLN A 10 30.61 -12.78 -12.27
CA GLN A 10 31.97 -13.07 -12.68
C GLN A 10 32.87 -11.84 -12.53
N LYS A 11 34.09 -12.04 -12.01
CA LYS A 11 35.13 -11.02 -12.04
C LYS A 11 35.66 -10.91 -13.46
N LEU A 12 35.12 -9.96 -14.22
CA LEU A 12 35.54 -9.66 -15.58
C LEU A 12 36.46 -8.45 -15.61
N ASP A 13 37.41 -8.45 -16.56
CA ASP A 13 38.12 -7.22 -16.87
C ASP A 13 37.14 -6.21 -17.50
N ILE A 14 36.89 -5.13 -16.76
CA ILE A 14 35.93 -4.11 -17.11
C ILE A 14 36.32 -3.40 -18.43
N THR A 15 37.61 -3.32 -18.74
CA THR A 15 38.10 -2.58 -19.91
C THR A 15 38.09 -3.40 -21.19
N SER A 16 38.41 -4.68 -21.13
CA SER A 16 38.56 -5.54 -22.30
C SER A 16 37.40 -6.51 -22.53
N GLU A 17 36.89 -7.15 -21.50
CA GLU A 17 35.90 -8.25 -21.62
C GLU A 17 34.46 -7.77 -21.43
N TRP A 18 34.23 -6.79 -20.56
CA TRP A 18 32.89 -6.34 -20.19
C TRP A 18 32.03 -5.86 -21.38
N PRO A 19 32.50 -5.03 -22.33
CA PRO A 19 31.66 -4.54 -23.43
C PRO A 19 31.12 -5.67 -24.31
N GLU A 20 31.94 -6.67 -24.61
CA GLU A 20 31.54 -7.82 -25.46
C GLU A 20 30.60 -8.75 -24.72
N ARG A 21 30.95 -9.12 -23.49
CA ARG A 21 30.11 -9.98 -22.64
C ARG A 21 28.74 -9.37 -22.35
N SER A 22 28.67 -8.07 -22.10
CA SER A 22 27.40 -7.40 -21.85
C SER A 22 26.51 -7.36 -23.11
N ARG A 23 27.10 -7.18 -24.30
CA ARG A 23 26.38 -7.26 -25.57
C ARG A 23 25.80 -8.67 -25.78
N GLU A 24 26.60 -9.72 -25.63
CA GLU A 24 26.14 -11.11 -25.72
C GLU A 24 25.03 -11.42 -24.70
N ALA A 25 25.15 -10.90 -23.47
CA ALA A 25 24.15 -11.09 -22.43
C ALA A 25 22.83 -10.43 -22.81
N PHE A 26 22.85 -9.20 -23.31
CA PHE A 26 21.65 -8.49 -23.77
C PHE A 26 21.01 -9.18 -25.00
N GLU A 27 21.78 -9.57 -25.98
CA GLU A 27 21.27 -10.30 -27.16
C GLU A 27 20.59 -11.60 -26.77
N SER A 28 21.08 -12.29 -25.73
CA SER A 28 20.49 -13.56 -25.24
C SER A 28 19.10 -13.39 -24.58
N LEU A 29 18.66 -12.17 -24.31
CA LEU A 29 17.33 -11.89 -23.74
C LEU A 29 16.21 -12.06 -24.76
N PHE A 30 16.49 -12.11 -26.07
CA PHE A 30 15.51 -12.05 -27.13
C PHE A 30 15.44 -13.33 -27.95
N GLY A 31 14.22 -13.76 -28.28
CA GLY A 31 13.95 -14.90 -29.16
C GLY A 31 13.44 -16.15 -28.46
N SER A 32 12.88 -17.07 -29.26
CA SER A 32 12.19 -18.27 -28.76
C SER A 32 13.07 -19.32 -28.09
N SER A 33 14.39 -19.32 -28.34
CA SER A 33 15.33 -20.31 -27.80
C SER A 33 15.98 -19.80 -26.51
N GLY A 34 15.21 -19.80 -25.41
CA GLY A 34 15.70 -19.39 -24.08
C GLY A 34 15.70 -17.91 -23.79
N GLY A 35 15.24 -17.06 -24.71
CA GLY A 35 15.06 -15.63 -24.48
C GLY A 35 13.85 -15.36 -23.58
N ARG A 36 13.82 -14.16 -22.99
CA ARG A 36 12.71 -13.67 -22.16
C ARG A 36 11.70 -12.85 -22.95
N TYR A 37 12.13 -12.15 -23.98
CA TYR A 37 11.32 -11.24 -24.79
C TYR A 37 11.30 -11.64 -26.28
N GLU A 38 10.31 -11.15 -26.99
CA GLU A 38 10.22 -11.32 -28.44
C GLU A 38 11.29 -10.50 -29.17
N LYS A 39 11.71 -10.99 -30.35
CA LYS A 39 12.68 -10.26 -31.19
C LYS A 39 12.15 -8.91 -31.68
N THR A 40 10.85 -8.75 -31.77
CA THR A 40 10.19 -7.49 -32.18
C THR A 40 10.53 -6.32 -31.25
N ALA A 41 10.79 -6.59 -29.97
CA ALA A 41 11.23 -5.57 -29.01
C ALA A 41 12.59 -4.93 -29.37
N LEU A 42 13.42 -5.61 -30.18
CA LEU A 42 14.68 -5.05 -30.68
C LEU A 42 14.49 -3.86 -31.64
N ASN A 43 13.29 -3.69 -32.21
CA ASN A 43 13.01 -2.58 -33.11
C ASN A 43 12.90 -1.23 -32.41
N GLU A 44 12.71 -1.23 -31.09
CA GLU A 44 12.55 -0.01 -30.29
C GLU A 44 13.74 0.30 -29.38
N ILE A 45 14.75 -0.57 -29.39
CA ILE A 45 15.91 -0.45 -28.50
C ILE A 45 17.23 -0.63 -29.24
N GLN A 46 18.28 -0.10 -28.63
CA GLN A 46 19.66 -0.39 -29.01
C GLN A 46 20.51 -0.70 -27.79
N PHE A 47 21.57 -1.49 -27.99
CA PHE A 47 22.53 -1.78 -26.93
C PHE A 47 23.68 -0.80 -26.98
N ARG A 48 24.00 -0.24 -25.81
CA ARG A 48 25.12 0.67 -25.67
C ARG A 48 26.13 0.06 -24.70
N THR A 49 27.20 -0.49 -25.28
CA THR A 49 28.30 -1.17 -24.55
C THR A 49 29.62 -0.54 -25.01
N PRO A 50 29.92 0.70 -24.55
CA PRO A 50 31.08 1.45 -25.03
C PRO A 50 32.39 0.75 -24.59
N LYS A 51 33.42 0.86 -25.41
CA LYS A 51 34.77 0.56 -24.96
C LYS A 51 35.16 1.56 -23.86
N ILE A 52 35.70 1.02 -22.77
CA ILE A 52 35.97 1.77 -21.56
C ILE A 52 37.41 2.25 -21.58
N ASP A 53 37.62 3.52 -21.29
CA ASP A 53 38.92 4.05 -20.93
C ASP A 53 38.99 4.28 -19.41
N GLU A 54 40.16 4.30 -18.82
CA GLU A 54 40.38 4.40 -17.37
C GLU A 54 39.77 5.67 -16.70
N LYS A 55 39.36 6.66 -17.52
CA LYS A 55 38.79 7.92 -17.04
C LYS A 55 37.27 7.94 -17.00
N ARG A 56 36.61 6.92 -17.50
CA ARG A 56 35.15 6.89 -17.63
C ARG A 56 34.53 5.87 -16.67
N VAL A 57 33.42 6.23 -16.07
CA VAL A 57 32.58 5.27 -15.33
C VAL A 57 32.03 4.26 -16.33
N PRO A 58 32.35 2.97 -16.19
CA PRO A 58 31.90 1.92 -17.11
C PRO A 58 30.41 1.68 -17.00
N PHE A 59 29.76 1.33 -18.10
CA PHE A 59 28.35 0.95 -18.12
C PHE A 59 28.00 0.10 -19.33
N SER A 60 26.91 -0.65 -19.23
CA SER A 60 26.23 -1.27 -20.36
C SER A 60 24.73 -1.00 -20.25
N ALA A 61 24.08 -0.60 -21.35
CA ALA A 61 22.72 -0.12 -21.32
C ALA A 61 21.87 -0.67 -22.47
N ILE A 62 20.58 -0.87 -22.17
CA ILE A 62 19.49 -0.97 -23.14
C ILE A 62 18.79 0.37 -23.17
N ILE A 63 18.82 1.04 -24.33
CA ILE A 63 18.31 2.40 -24.53
C ILE A 63 17.29 2.42 -25.67
N HIS A 64 16.48 3.46 -25.77
CA HIS A 64 15.58 3.66 -26.88
C HIS A 64 16.34 3.81 -28.20
N GLU A 65 15.82 3.27 -29.31
CA GLU A 65 16.49 3.28 -30.62
C GLU A 65 16.79 4.68 -31.14
N SER A 66 15.91 5.65 -30.90
CA SER A 66 16.07 7.04 -31.35
C SER A 66 17.11 7.84 -30.57
N ASN A 67 17.69 7.28 -29.51
CA ASN A 67 18.77 7.94 -28.77
C ASN A 67 20.03 8.00 -29.61
N ALA A 68 20.71 9.17 -29.62
CA ALA A 68 21.97 9.33 -30.31
C ALA A 68 23.01 8.30 -29.87
N GLY A 69 23.80 7.79 -30.79
CA GLY A 69 24.86 6.81 -30.51
C GLY A 69 25.97 7.31 -29.56
N SER A 70 26.05 8.62 -29.31
CA SER A 70 26.98 9.26 -28.38
C SER A 70 26.33 10.47 -27.71
N GLY A 71 26.66 10.77 -26.46
CA GLY A 71 26.06 11.86 -25.68
C GLY A 71 25.11 11.38 -24.57
N GLY A 72 24.40 12.31 -23.96
CA GLY A 72 23.41 12.03 -22.91
C GLY A 72 22.19 11.29 -23.46
N TYR A 73 21.57 10.45 -22.63
CA TYR A 73 20.32 9.79 -22.97
C TYR A 73 19.16 10.76 -22.79
N SER A 74 18.15 10.66 -23.64
CA SER A 74 16.92 11.44 -23.49
C SER A 74 15.75 10.60 -22.98
N GLY A 75 15.78 9.28 -23.17
CA GLY A 75 14.72 8.35 -22.80
C GLY A 75 15.03 7.50 -21.57
N MET A 76 14.11 6.61 -21.27
CA MET A 76 14.22 5.58 -20.23
C MET A 76 15.23 4.52 -20.64
N SER A 77 16.16 4.19 -19.76
CA SER A 77 17.23 3.24 -20.03
C SER A 77 17.43 2.28 -18.87
N PHE A 78 17.56 0.99 -19.18
CA PHE A 78 18.05 -0.02 -18.25
C PHE A 78 19.58 -0.07 -18.34
N VAL A 79 20.27 0.06 -17.22
CA VAL A 79 21.73 0.19 -17.18
C VAL A 79 22.34 -0.70 -16.13
N ILE A 80 23.42 -1.39 -16.46
CA ILE A 80 24.30 -2.09 -15.52
C ILE A 80 25.62 -1.33 -15.44
N LEU A 81 26.00 -0.96 -14.22
CA LEU A 81 27.21 -0.20 -13.92
C LEU A 81 28.14 -1.07 -13.10
N PRO A 82 29.19 -1.68 -13.72
CA PRO A 82 30.19 -2.44 -12.98
C PRO A 82 31.04 -1.53 -12.10
N VAL A 83 31.39 -2.03 -10.92
CA VAL A 83 32.24 -1.33 -9.95
C VAL A 83 33.42 -2.22 -9.62
N PRO A 84 34.67 -1.74 -9.69
CA PRO A 84 35.82 -2.51 -9.23
C PRO A 84 35.66 -2.91 -7.76
N GLU A 85 35.95 -4.16 -7.44
CA GLU A 85 35.92 -4.74 -6.08
C GLU A 85 34.56 -4.73 -5.36
N SER A 86 33.46 -4.33 -6.06
CA SER A 86 32.10 -4.33 -5.51
C SER A 86 31.12 -4.94 -6.51
N GLU A 87 29.91 -5.32 -6.03
CA GLU A 87 28.87 -5.82 -6.91
C GLU A 87 28.38 -4.74 -7.87
N PRO A 88 27.98 -5.09 -9.10
CA PRO A 88 27.45 -4.12 -10.05
C PRO A 88 26.18 -3.44 -9.53
N MET A 89 25.94 -2.20 -9.99
CA MET A 89 24.66 -1.52 -9.79
C MET A 89 23.77 -1.73 -11.01
N ILE A 90 22.54 -2.20 -10.79
CA ILE A 90 21.47 -2.24 -11.77
C ILE A 90 20.67 -0.95 -11.61
N ALA A 91 20.49 -0.15 -12.66
CA ALA A 91 19.85 1.13 -12.56
C ALA A 91 18.86 1.40 -13.69
N MET A 92 17.84 2.19 -13.38
CA MET A 92 16.98 2.86 -14.33
C MET A 92 17.41 4.33 -14.40
N ILE A 93 17.69 4.78 -15.62
CA ILE A 93 18.19 6.13 -15.90
C ILE A 93 17.25 6.80 -16.89
N ALA A 94 16.97 8.09 -16.67
CA ALA A 94 16.25 8.93 -17.61
C ALA A 94 17.03 10.22 -17.87
N GLY A 95 17.18 10.59 -19.14
CA GLY A 95 17.83 11.85 -19.51
C GLY A 95 17.02 13.05 -19.07
N THR A 96 17.71 14.08 -18.60
CA THR A 96 17.10 15.33 -18.10
C THR A 96 17.06 16.45 -19.16
N GLN A 97 17.69 16.26 -20.32
CA GLN A 97 17.81 17.28 -21.37
C GLN A 97 16.99 16.91 -22.61
N GLY A 98 16.29 17.91 -23.16
CA GLY A 98 15.52 17.74 -24.40
C GLY A 98 14.19 17.00 -24.24
N ILE A 99 13.54 16.73 -25.38
CA ILE A 99 12.31 15.93 -25.45
C ILE A 99 12.69 14.45 -25.39
N SER A 100 12.11 13.74 -24.45
CA SER A 100 12.31 12.29 -24.33
C SER A 100 11.39 11.53 -25.28
N PRO A 101 11.87 10.51 -26.01
CA PRO A 101 10.99 9.62 -26.76
C PRO A 101 10.01 8.86 -25.84
N ASP A 102 10.39 8.66 -24.59
CA ASP A 102 9.59 7.97 -23.56
C ASP A 102 8.83 8.94 -22.63
N GLU A 103 8.63 10.21 -23.00
CA GLU A 103 7.99 11.22 -22.14
C GLU A 103 6.59 10.77 -21.67
N HIS A 104 5.84 10.12 -22.56
CA HIS A 104 4.51 9.58 -22.27
C HIS A 104 4.53 8.43 -21.25
N ILE A 105 5.68 7.81 -21.01
CA ILE A 105 5.91 6.76 -20.02
C ILE A 105 6.38 7.39 -18.70
N ILE A 106 7.56 8.03 -18.75
CA ILE A 106 8.22 8.56 -17.56
C ILE A 106 7.50 9.75 -16.91
N GLY A 107 6.62 10.42 -17.67
CA GLY A 107 5.77 11.49 -17.16
C GLY A 107 4.55 11.01 -16.36
N LYS A 108 4.22 9.73 -16.41
CA LYS A 108 3.11 9.19 -15.61
C LYS A 108 3.49 9.05 -14.15
N PRO A 109 2.63 9.44 -13.20
CA PRO A 109 2.88 9.20 -11.76
C PRO A 109 3.09 7.72 -11.44
N GLY A 110 2.41 6.82 -12.15
CA GLY A 110 2.51 5.37 -11.97
C GLY A 110 3.90 4.81 -12.25
N HIS A 111 4.66 5.44 -13.13
CA HIS A 111 6.01 4.98 -13.47
C HIS A 111 6.93 5.00 -12.24
N SER A 112 7.04 6.13 -11.56
CA SER A 112 7.85 6.24 -10.33
C SER A 112 7.27 5.43 -9.18
N ARG A 113 5.95 5.34 -9.06
CA ARG A 113 5.26 4.53 -8.05
C ARG A 113 5.61 3.05 -8.16
N LYS A 114 5.54 2.48 -9.37
CA LYS A 114 5.95 1.09 -9.62
C LYS A 114 7.42 0.86 -9.30
N MET A 115 8.31 1.77 -9.73
CA MET A 115 9.73 1.66 -9.43
C MET A 115 10.02 1.69 -7.93
N ASN A 116 9.30 2.52 -7.16
CA ASN A 116 9.37 2.54 -5.70
C ASN A 116 8.91 1.20 -5.08
N ALA A 117 7.80 0.64 -5.54
CA ALA A 117 7.31 -0.64 -5.05
C ALA A 117 8.32 -1.78 -5.31
N ILE A 118 8.92 -1.81 -6.50
CA ILE A 118 9.98 -2.77 -6.85
C ILE A 118 11.17 -2.65 -5.89
N THR A 119 11.68 -1.44 -5.66
CA THR A 119 12.86 -1.26 -4.79
C THR A 119 12.56 -1.55 -3.32
N GLN A 120 11.36 -1.23 -2.83
CA GLN A 120 10.92 -1.60 -1.49
C GLN A 120 10.81 -3.12 -1.32
N TRP A 121 10.23 -3.80 -2.31
CA TRP A 121 10.15 -5.25 -2.33
C TRP A 121 11.54 -5.90 -2.32
N LEU A 122 12.47 -5.44 -3.16
CA LEU A 122 13.85 -5.96 -3.19
C LEU A 122 14.57 -5.80 -1.86
N ASN A 123 14.41 -4.65 -1.19
CA ASN A 123 14.95 -4.43 0.15
C ASN A 123 14.34 -5.40 1.18
N ALA A 124 13.04 -5.67 1.09
CA ALA A 124 12.36 -6.62 1.98
C ALA A 124 12.85 -8.06 1.74
N GLN A 125 12.97 -8.47 0.47
CA GLN A 125 13.50 -9.80 0.10
C GLN A 125 14.94 -10.01 0.59
N TYR A 126 15.80 -9.02 0.39
CA TYR A 126 17.19 -9.09 0.84
C TYR A 126 17.28 -9.26 2.37
N ARG A 127 16.53 -8.45 3.12
CA ARG A 127 16.46 -8.58 4.58
C ARG A 127 15.96 -9.94 5.04
N GLN A 128 14.94 -10.50 4.37
CA GLN A 128 14.41 -11.82 4.70
C GLN A 128 15.42 -12.95 4.43
N LYS A 129 16.09 -12.93 3.27
CA LYS A 129 17.07 -13.95 2.91
C LYS A 129 18.31 -13.89 3.83
N THR A 130 18.84 -12.72 4.10
CA THR A 130 20.01 -12.54 4.99
C THR A 130 19.71 -12.85 6.46
N ARG A 131 18.45 -12.75 6.91
CA ARG A 131 18.04 -13.14 8.26
C ARG A 131 17.96 -14.66 8.45
N ASN A 132 17.53 -15.39 7.41
CA ASN A 132 17.39 -16.84 7.46
C ASN A 132 18.74 -17.57 7.43
N ASP A 133 19.80 -16.92 6.92
CA ASP A 133 21.14 -17.49 6.81
C ASP A 133 21.99 -17.33 8.09
N ARG A 134 21.49 -16.65 9.12
CA ARG A 134 22.20 -16.43 10.38
C ARG A 134 21.55 -17.21 11.51
N ASP A 135 22.32 -18.14 12.09
CA ASP A 135 22.02 -18.74 13.38
C ASP A 135 22.00 -17.63 14.48
N SER A 136 20.97 -17.69 15.30
CA SER A 136 20.62 -16.76 16.35
C SER A 136 21.76 -16.51 17.36
N SER A 137 22.46 -15.37 17.31
CA SER A 137 22.95 -14.66 18.51
C SER A 137 23.54 -13.29 18.15
N ASP A 138 23.09 -12.26 18.87
CA ASP A 138 23.71 -10.93 19.00
C ASP A 138 23.91 -10.05 17.75
N ASP A 139 22.86 -9.53 17.12
CA ASP A 139 22.92 -8.21 16.47
C ASP A 139 21.55 -7.78 15.89
N GLN A 140 20.52 -7.75 16.73
CA GLN A 140 19.16 -7.36 16.28
C GLN A 140 19.01 -5.87 15.88
N LYS A 141 20.01 -5.02 16.12
CA LYS A 141 19.94 -3.59 15.80
C LYS A 141 20.62 -3.17 14.50
N SER A 142 21.55 -3.95 13.94
CA SER A 142 22.30 -3.54 12.74
C SER A 142 21.71 -4.03 11.42
N ASP A 143 20.83 -5.03 11.40
CA ASP A 143 20.32 -5.64 10.16
C ASP A 143 19.01 -5.00 9.61
N ASN A 144 18.30 -4.21 10.40
CA ASN A 144 17.10 -3.51 9.93
C ASN A 144 17.40 -2.35 8.97
N ASP A 145 18.67 -1.91 8.87
CA ASP A 145 19.09 -0.74 8.11
C ASP A 145 19.78 -1.05 6.78
N LYS A 146 19.94 -2.32 6.39
CA LYS A 146 20.58 -2.66 5.12
C LYS A 146 19.65 -2.40 3.94
N VAL A 147 19.79 -1.22 3.37
CA VAL A 147 19.15 -0.81 2.12
C VAL A 147 20.09 -1.15 0.97
N ILE A 148 19.60 -1.87 -0.04
CA ILE A 148 20.37 -2.23 -1.25
C ILE A 148 19.76 -1.66 -2.52
N ALA A 149 18.56 -1.10 -2.44
CA ALA A 149 17.83 -0.52 -3.56
C ALA A 149 17.17 0.79 -3.14
N TRP A 150 17.09 1.70 -4.08
CA TRP A 150 16.42 2.99 -3.90
C TRP A 150 15.73 3.42 -5.18
N ALA A 151 14.62 4.13 -5.08
CA ALA A 151 13.98 4.83 -6.18
C ALA A 151 13.42 6.18 -5.75
N LYS A 152 13.31 7.09 -6.71
CA LYS A 152 12.69 8.39 -6.54
C LYS A 152 11.17 8.20 -6.38
N ARG A 153 10.57 8.95 -5.45
CA ARG A 153 9.12 8.88 -5.20
C ARG A 153 8.30 9.81 -6.10
N GLU A 154 8.90 10.91 -6.54
CA GLU A 154 8.26 11.92 -7.37
C GLU A 154 8.42 11.62 -8.86
N ALA A 155 7.74 12.40 -9.72
CA ALA A 155 7.84 12.28 -11.16
C ALA A 155 9.30 12.29 -11.64
N VAL A 156 9.61 11.37 -12.54
CA VAL A 156 11.00 11.02 -12.90
C VAL A 156 11.82 12.19 -13.42
N ARG A 157 11.24 13.17 -14.11
CA ARG A 157 12.00 14.28 -14.72
C ARG A 157 12.03 15.59 -13.92
N THR A 158 11.42 15.64 -12.75
CA THR A 158 11.50 16.80 -11.87
C THR A 158 12.60 16.58 -10.84
N ASP A 159 13.72 17.29 -10.95
CA ASP A 159 14.86 17.23 -10.03
C ASP A 159 15.37 15.81 -9.73
N LEU A 160 16.06 15.20 -10.71
CA LEU A 160 16.55 13.82 -10.66
C LEU A 160 17.86 13.64 -9.87
N ARG A 161 18.07 14.39 -8.82
CA ARG A 161 19.26 14.19 -8.01
C ARG A 161 19.05 13.07 -6.99
N VAL A 162 19.93 12.06 -7.01
CA VAL A 162 20.00 11.11 -5.88
C VAL A 162 20.34 11.88 -4.62
N PRO A 163 19.54 11.79 -3.54
CA PRO A 163 19.78 12.55 -2.32
C PRO A 163 21.14 12.24 -1.69
N ASP A 164 21.77 13.25 -1.10
CA ASP A 164 23.12 13.11 -0.51
C ASP A 164 23.19 12.07 0.61
N ASN A 165 22.10 11.90 1.37
CA ASN A 165 22.01 10.86 2.40
C ASN A 165 21.98 9.45 1.79
N VAL A 166 21.29 9.26 0.66
CA VAL A 166 21.30 7.99 -0.09
C VAL A 166 22.69 7.73 -0.66
N ALA A 167 23.28 8.70 -1.35
CA ALA A 167 24.62 8.57 -1.91
C ALA A 167 25.69 8.23 -0.84
N LYS A 168 25.56 8.74 0.37
CA LYS A 168 26.46 8.42 1.49
C LYS A 168 26.31 6.98 1.99
N THR A 169 25.10 6.43 1.95
CA THR A 169 24.84 5.02 2.33
C THR A 169 25.54 4.06 1.37
N PHE A 170 25.72 4.45 0.12
CA PHE A 170 26.35 3.65 -0.93
C PHE A 170 27.71 4.25 -1.34
N SER A 171 28.62 4.44 -0.39
CA SER A 171 29.92 5.12 -0.59
C SER A 171 30.79 4.52 -1.69
N ASP A 172 30.75 3.19 -1.88
CA ASP A 172 31.52 2.47 -2.89
C ASP A 172 31.09 2.80 -4.33
N TYR A 173 29.90 3.37 -4.47
CA TYR A 173 29.29 3.78 -5.75
C TYR A 173 29.38 5.27 -6.00
N LYS A 174 30.20 5.99 -5.24
CA LYS A 174 30.34 7.45 -5.33
C LYS A 174 30.63 7.96 -6.76
N SER A 175 31.54 7.30 -7.48
CA SER A 175 31.88 7.68 -8.86
C SER A 175 30.67 7.62 -9.81
N ILE A 176 29.75 6.68 -9.59
CA ILE A 176 28.50 6.55 -10.33
C ILE A 176 27.59 7.73 -10.00
N PHE A 177 27.39 8.04 -8.73
CA PHE A 177 26.52 9.15 -8.32
C PHE A 177 27.07 10.53 -8.72
N ASP A 178 28.38 10.72 -8.66
CA ASP A 178 29.03 11.96 -9.13
C ASP A 178 28.79 12.18 -10.64
N LYS A 179 28.73 11.08 -11.42
CA LYS A 179 28.55 11.15 -12.88
C LYS A 179 27.08 11.10 -13.31
N TYR A 180 26.30 10.15 -12.79
CA TYR A 180 24.95 9.83 -13.24
C TYR A 180 23.87 10.10 -12.18
N GLY A 181 24.23 10.62 -11.01
CA GLY A 181 23.28 10.84 -9.91
C GLY A 181 22.15 11.81 -10.23
N LYS A 182 22.26 12.60 -11.32
CA LYS A 182 21.19 13.48 -11.82
C LYS A 182 20.26 12.81 -12.84
N GLU A 183 20.53 11.57 -13.20
CA GLU A 183 19.81 10.83 -14.24
C GLU A 183 19.24 9.51 -13.70
N ILE A 184 19.80 8.99 -12.59
CA ILE A 184 19.33 7.77 -11.92
C ILE A 184 18.06 8.08 -11.15
N TYR A 185 16.96 7.38 -11.48
CA TYR A 185 15.71 7.48 -10.73
C TYR A 185 15.32 6.20 -9.96
N GLY A 186 16.05 5.12 -10.19
CA GLY A 186 15.94 3.89 -9.42
C GLY A 186 17.17 3.00 -9.61
N PHE A 187 17.61 2.33 -8.55
CA PHE A 187 18.71 1.39 -8.64
C PHE A 187 18.62 0.27 -7.59
N CYS A 188 19.35 -0.81 -7.84
CA CYS A 188 19.58 -1.91 -6.91
C CYS A 188 21.03 -2.38 -7.02
N ILE A 189 21.67 -2.67 -5.88
CA ILE A 189 22.98 -3.33 -5.86
C ILE A 189 22.75 -4.82 -6.14
N ALA A 190 23.55 -5.38 -7.05
CA ALA A 190 23.43 -6.75 -7.55
C ALA A 190 23.93 -7.80 -6.51
N LYS A 191 23.33 -7.81 -5.31
CA LYS A 191 23.61 -8.78 -4.27
C LYS A 191 23.19 -10.19 -4.72
N GLU A 192 24.07 -11.16 -4.55
CA GLU A 192 23.89 -12.54 -5.06
C GLU A 192 22.55 -13.16 -4.62
N GLU A 193 22.13 -12.91 -3.38
CA GLU A 193 20.91 -13.45 -2.79
C GLU A 193 19.64 -13.07 -3.54
N ILE A 194 19.63 -11.90 -4.21
CA ILE A 194 18.46 -11.36 -4.91
C ILE A 194 18.73 -11.00 -6.36
N LEU A 195 19.93 -11.25 -6.87
CA LEU A 195 20.39 -10.79 -8.18
C LEU A 195 19.47 -11.21 -9.32
N GLU A 196 19.06 -12.48 -9.35
CA GLU A 196 18.19 -13.00 -10.41
C GLU A 196 16.84 -12.27 -10.42
N ASP A 197 16.24 -12.10 -9.25
CA ASP A 197 14.97 -11.38 -9.09
C ASP A 197 15.12 -9.91 -9.48
N ALA A 198 16.19 -9.23 -9.04
CA ALA A 198 16.46 -7.84 -9.37
C ALA A 198 16.63 -7.62 -10.89
N LEU A 199 17.41 -8.45 -11.56
CA LEU A 199 17.59 -8.38 -13.02
C LEU A 199 16.25 -8.55 -13.75
N LYS A 200 15.46 -9.55 -13.34
CA LYS A 200 14.16 -9.83 -13.95
C LYS A 200 13.20 -8.66 -13.77
N VAL A 201 13.01 -8.17 -12.55
CA VAL A 201 12.00 -7.12 -12.31
C VAL A 201 12.37 -5.78 -12.94
N PHE A 202 13.64 -5.40 -12.99
CA PHE A 202 14.07 -4.17 -13.67
C PHE A 202 13.92 -4.27 -15.20
N LEU A 203 14.25 -5.42 -15.78
CA LEU A 203 14.04 -5.67 -17.21
C LEU A 203 12.56 -5.74 -17.54
N ASP A 204 11.78 -6.51 -16.78
CA ASP A 204 10.34 -6.63 -17.00
C ASP A 204 9.66 -5.28 -16.91
N PHE A 205 10.02 -4.46 -15.92
CA PHE A 205 9.55 -3.08 -15.79
C PHE A 205 9.90 -2.25 -17.02
N HIS A 206 11.17 -2.32 -17.48
CA HIS A 206 11.62 -1.57 -18.67
C HIS A 206 10.83 -1.94 -19.93
N PHE A 207 10.51 -3.21 -20.13
CA PHE A 207 9.79 -3.69 -21.31
C PHE A 207 8.27 -3.57 -21.18
N GLU A 208 7.70 -3.82 -19.97
CA GLU A 208 6.26 -3.67 -19.71
C GLU A 208 5.80 -2.23 -19.95
N GLU A 209 6.58 -1.25 -19.51
CA GLU A 209 6.28 0.18 -19.73
C GLU A 209 6.25 0.57 -21.23
N ARG A 210 6.89 -0.19 -22.08
CA ARG A 210 6.84 -0.07 -23.55
C ARG A 210 5.78 -0.97 -24.23
N GLY A 211 4.98 -1.67 -23.43
CA GLY A 211 3.93 -2.54 -23.94
C GLY A 211 4.38 -3.96 -24.30
N TYR A 212 5.62 -4.36 -23.98
CA TYR A 212 6.11 -5.71 -24.22
C TYR A 212 5.96 -6.58 -22.98
N GLN A 213 5.45 -7.77 -23.17
CA GLN A 213 5.39 -8.79 -22.11
C GLN A 213 6.43 -9.90 -22.36
N PRO A 214 6.88 -10.58 -21.31
CA PRO A 214 7.70 -11.76 -21.45
C PRO A 214 7.02 -12.86 -22.27
N LEU A 215 7.82 -13.63 -22.99
CA LEU A 215 7.38 -14.81 -23.74
C LEU A 215 6.65 -15.82 -22.83
N THR A 216 5.75 -16.62 -23.40
CA THR A 216 4.91 -17.59 -22.69
C THR A 216 5.69 -18.45 -21.69
N GLN A 217 6.90 -18.86 -22.04
CA GLN A 217 7.79 -19.63 -21.17
C GLN A 217 8.25 -18.88 -19.90
N ALA A 218 8.27 -17.55 -19.94
CA ALA A 218 8.69 -16.69 -18.83
C ALA A 218 7.49 -16.05 -18.09
N GLN A 219 6.28 -16.14 -18.63
CA GLN A 219 5.09 -15.46 -18.07
C GLN A 219 4.76 -15.90 -16.64
N LYS A 220 4.89 -17.20 -16.33
CA LYS A 220 4.62 -17.69 -14.97
C LYS A 220 5.55 -17.03 -13.93
N ASP A 221 6.82 -16.93 -14.26
CA ASP A 221 7.82 -16.28 -13.42
C ASP A 221 7.58 -14.77 -13.33
N TYR A 222 7.29 -14.13 -14.46
CA TYR A 222 6.92 -12.72 -14.53
C TYR A 222 5.72 -12.39 -13.64
N PHE A 223 4.59 -13.10 -13.75
CA PHE A 223 3.41 -12.83 -12.92
C PHE A 223 3.67 -13.07 -11.44
N LYS A 224 4.48 -14.09 -11.10
CA LYS A 224 4.88 -14.34 -9.71
C LYS A 224 5.65 -13.14 -9.13
N LEU A 225 6.65 -12.64 -9.85
CA LEU A 225 7.47 -11.50 -9.41
C LEU A 225 6.65 -10.21 -9.41
N ARG A 226 5.83 -9.98 -10.45
CA ARG A 226 4.96 -8.81 -10.55
C ARG A 226 3.98 -8.75 -9.36
N ASN A 227 3.30 -9.84 -9.06
CA ASN A 227 2.39 -9.89 -7.91
C ASN A 227 3.15 -9.65 -6.60
N ALA A 228 4.35 -10.20 -6.44
CA ALA A 228 5.14 -10.04 -5.22
C ALA A 228 5.49 -8.56 -4.94
N TRP A 229 6.01 -7.81 -5.92
CA TRP A 229 6.30 -6.39 -5.70
C TRP A 229 5.05 -5.50 -5.72
N PHE A 230 3.97 -5.93 -6.42
CA PHE A 230 2.72 -5.17 -6.49
C PHE A 230 2.05 -5.01 -5.12
N HIS A 231 2.21 -5.97 -4.22
CA HIS A 231 1.75 -5.85 -2.83
C HIS A 231 2.38 -4.68 -2.06
N HIS A 232 3.54 -4.18 -2.50
CA HIS A 232 4.17 -2.99 -1.90
C HIS A 232 3.54 -1.67 -2.37
N LEU A 233 2.70 -1.69 -3.42
CA LEU A 233 1.87 -0.53 -3.79
C LEU A 233 0.70 -0.34 -2.82
N MET A 234 0.08 -1.44 -2.42
CA MET A 234 -1.11 -1.47 -1.57
C MET A 234 -0.94 -2.57 -0.51
N PRO A 235 -0.15 -2.32 0.54
CA PRO A 235 0.11 -3.33 1.56
C PRO A 235 -1.16 -3.73 2.31
N THR A 236 -1.34 -5.03 2.50
CA THR A 236 -2.46 -5.59 3.25
C THR A 236 -2.19 -5.51 4.75
N VAL A 237 -3.12 -4.93 5.50
CA VAL A 237 -3.09 -4.92 6.96
C VAL A 237 -3.65 -6.23 7.49
N LYS A 238 -2.86 -6.96 8.27
CA LYS A 238 -3.29 -8.19 8.95
C LYS A 238 -3.78 -7.87 10.37
N SER A 239 -4.74 -8.65 10.86
CA SER A 239 -5.29 -8.48 12.22
C SER A 239 -4.21 -8.60 13.30
N ASP A 240 -3.23 -9.50 13.12
CA ASP A 240 -2.14 -9.69 14.08
C ASP A 240 -1.20 -8.47 14.13
N ASP A 241 -0.83 -7.91 12.97
CA ASP A 241 0.01 -6.71 12.89
C ASP A 241 -0.68 -5.50 13.53
N LEU A 242 -2.01 -5.38 13.32
CA LEU A 242 -2.83 -4.33 13.94
C LEU A 242 -2.92 -4.52 15.46
N LEU A 243 -3.10 -5.77 15.93
CA LEU A 243 -3.12 -6.07 17.36
C LEU A 243 -1.79 -5.72 18.03
N ASP A 244 -0.68 -6.08 17.40
CA ASP A 244 0.65 -5.76 17.93
C ASP A 244 0.92 -4.25 17.93
N LEU A 245 0.47 -3.54 16.89
CA LEU A 245 0.53 -2.07 16.88
C LEU A 245 -0.29 -1.45 18.01
N LEU A 246 -1.52 -1.95 18.27
CA LEU A 246 -2.36 -1.49 19.38
C LEU A 246 -1.73 -1.74 20.75
N LYS A 247 -1.08 -2.88 20.95
CA LYS A 247 -0.35 -3.16 22.22
C LYS A 247 0.79 -2.16 22.46
N HIS A 248 1.50 -1.75 21.40
CA HIS A 248 2.63 -0.84 21.53
C HIS A 248 2.24 0.65 21.54
N ARG A 249 1.25 1.02 20.71
CA ARG A 249 0.88 2.43 20.51
C ARG A 249 -0.43 2.82 21.17
N LYS A 250 -1.21 1.88 21.69
CA LYS A 250 -2.52 2.03 22.35
C LYS A 250 -3.60 2.71 21.50
N TYR A 251 -3.25 3.73 20.72
CA TYR A 251 -4.20 4.55 19.94
C TYR A 251 -3.84 4.48 18.46
N VAL A 252 -4.73 3.92 17.65
CA VAL A 252 -4.52 3.70 16.21
C VAL A 252 -5.72 4.21 15.42
N ILE A 253 -5.46 4.81 14.26
CA ILE A 253 -6.49 5.18 13.29
C ILE A 253 -6.24 4.41 11.99
N LEU A 254 -7.23 3.62 11.57
CA LEU A 254 -7.29 3.03 10.23
C LEU A 254 -7.84 4.06 9.27
N GLN A 255 -7.04 4.48 8.30
CA GLN A 255 -7.45 5.43 7.28
C GLN A 255 -7.44 4.78 5.90
N GLY A 256 -8.27 5.26 5.00
CA GLY A 256 -8.32 4.76 3.61
C GLY A 256 -9.65 5.06 2.94
N PRO A 257 -9.78 4.77 1.64
CA PRO A 257 -11.00 5.03 0.89
C PRO A 257 -12.17 4.17 1.38
N PRO A 258 -13.42 4.51 1.02
CA PRO A 258 -14.58 3.71 1.38
C PRO A 258 -14.49 2.31 0.78
N GLY A 259 -15.00 1.32 1.51
CA GLY A 259 -15.04 -0.07 1.03
C GLY A 259 -13.76 -0.88 1.17
N THR A 260 -12.76 -0.43 1.95
CA THR A 260 -11.52 -1.18 2.23
C THR A 260 -11.58 -2.10 3.46
N GLY A 261 -12.74 -2.22 4.10
CA GLY A 261 -12.93 -3.14 5.22
C GLY A 261 -12.47 -2.64 6.59
N LYS A 262 -12.25 -1.32 6.78
CA LYS A 262 -11.81 -0.73 8.06
C LYS A 262 -12.67 -1.14 9.25
N THR A 263 -13.98 -0.91 9.17
CA THR A 263 -14.94 -1.26 10.23
C THR A 263 -15.05 -2.78 10.42
N ARG A 264 -14.88 -3.56 9.34
CA ARG A 264 -14.87 -5.03 9.42
C ARG A 264 -13.70 -5.54 10.24
N ILE A 265 -12.45 -5.13 9.93
CA ILE A 265 -11.26 -5.59 10.68
C ILE A 265 -11.32 -5.13 12.14
N ALA A 266 -11.86 -3.93 12.42
CA ALA A 266 -12.05 -3.44 13.78
C ALA A 266 -13.00 -4.34 14.58
N ASN A 267 -14.13 -4.76 13.99
CA ASN A 267 -15.08 -5.66 14.62
C ASN A 267 -14.53 -7.09 14.77
N GLU A 268 -13.82 -7.61 13.76
CA GLU A 268 -13.13 -8.89 13.83
C GLU A 268 -12.11 -8.90 14.99
N LEU A 269 -11.35 -7.84 15.16
CA LEU A 269 -10.39 -7.69 16.25
C LEU A 269 -11.10 -7.68 17.61
N LEU A 270 -12.20 -6.95 17.74
CA LEU A 270 -13.01 -6.90 18.96
C LEU A 270 -13.50 -8.30 19.37
N HIS A 271 -14.03 -9.06 18.42
CA HIS A 271 -14.57 -10.40 18.72
C HIS A 271 -13.48 -11.44 18.98
N ASN A 272 -12.46 -11.49 18.13
CA ASN A 272 -11.46 -12.55 18.16
C ASN A 272 -10.37 -12.31 19.22
N SER A 273 -9.78 -11.10 19.24
CA SER A 273 -8.63 -10.80 20.10
C SER A 273 -9.02 -10.23 21.45
N TYR A 274 -10.06 -9.39 21.49
CA TYR A 274 -10.57 -8.80 22.73
C TYR A 274 -11.74 -9.60 23.34
N LYS A 275 -12.18 -10.68 22.70
CA LYS A 275 -13.26 -11.58 23.17
C LYS A 275 -14.57 -10.83 23.50
N GLY A 276 -14.88 -9.82 22.68
CA GLY A 276 -16.03 -8.95 22.87
C GLY A 276 -15.86 -7.90 23.99
N ASN A 277 -14.69 -7.81 24.62
CA ASN A 277 -14.44 -6.83 25.67
C ASN A 277 -14.13 -5.44 25.07
N GLY A 278 -15.17 -4.70 24.76
CA GLY A 278 -15.03 -3.39 24.13
C GLY A 278 -16.35 -2.72 23.79
N ASN A 279 -16.26 -1.53 23.21
CA ASN A 279 -17.41 -0.67 22.88
C ASN A 279 -17.21 -0.08 21.48
N PRO A 280 -18.02 -0.46 20.48
CA PRO A 280 -18.09 0.26 19.22
C PRO A 280 -19.00 1.49 19.36
N ILE A 281 -18.51 2.65 18.90
CA ILE A 281 -19.27 3.88 18.79
C ILE A 281 -19.02 4.49 17.41
N GLN A 282 -19.92 5.37 16.97
CA GLN A 282 -19.76 6.09 15.72
C GLN A 282 -19.81 7.60 15.98
N PHE A 283 -18.84 8.33 15.40
CA PHE A 283 -18.88 9.78 15.43
C PHE A 283 -19.76 10.31 14.29
N HIS A 284 -20.42 11.44 14.55
CA HIS A 284 -21.22 12.20 13.60
C HIS A 284 -21.05 13.71 13.87
N PRO A 285 -21.45 14.59 12.95
CA PRO A 285 -21.22 16.03 13.09
C PRO A 285 -21.76 16.68 14.39
N ASN A 286 -22.76 16.04 15.02
CA ASN A 286 -23.32 16.51 16.30
C ASN A 286 -22.69 15.84 17.53
N THR A 287 -21.59 15.08 17.38
CA THR A 287 -20.85 14.53 18.54
C THR A 287 -20.13 15.69 19.24
N THR A 288 -20.38 15.83 20.54
CA THR A 288 -19.87 16.92 21.36
C THR A 288 -18.99 16.40 22.52
N TYR A 289 -18.30 17.30 23.20
CA TYR A 289 -17.56 17.03 24.44
C TYR A 289 -18.47 16.37 25.49
N GLU A 290 -19.69 16.92 25.66
CA GLU A 290 -20.64 16.41 26.66
C GLU A 290 -21.08 14.98 26.37
N SER A 291 -21.29 14.63 25.09
CA SER A 291 -21.69 13.26 24.72
C SER A 291 -20.54 12.26 24.84
N PHE A 292 -19.29 12.71 24.60
CA PHE A 292 -18.14 11.82 24.58
C PHE A 292 -17.37 11.78 25.92
N ILE A 293 -17.06 12.93 26.51
CA ILE A 293 -16.39 13.01 27.83
C ILE A 293 -17.45 13.04 28.92
N GLY A 294 -18.36 14.01 28.85
CA GLY A 294 -19.44 14.20 29.82
C GLY A 294 -19.65 15.66 30.16
N GLY A 295 -20.73 15.94 30.87
CA GLY A 295 -21.11 17.32 31.20
C GLY A 295 -22.33 17.41 32.11
N LEU A 296 -22.88 18.61 32.18
CA LEU A 296 -24.13 18.90 32.92
C LEU A 296 -25.34 18.65 32.03
N PHE A 297 -26.20 17.72 32.46
CA PHE A 297 -27.45 17.40 31.76
C PHE A 297 -28.65 17.80 32.63
N PRO A 298 -29.71 18.37 32.03
CA PRO A 298 -30.93 18.66 32.76
C PRO A 298 -31.63 17.37 33.17
N GLN A 299 -32.10 17.31 34.42
CA GLN A 299 -32.87 16.22 34.96
C GLN A 299 -34.19 16.77 35.48
N THR A 300 -35.30 16.15 35.06
CA THR A 300 -36.62 16.46 35.62
C THR A 300 -36.75 15.76 36.96
N ASP A 301 -36.97 16.51 38.03
CA ASP A 301 -37.20 15.97 39.35
C ASP A 301 -38.72 15.89 39.55
N GLU A 302 -39.28 14.66 39.67
CA GLU A 302 -40.74 14.46 39.85
C GLU A 302 -41.25 15.02 41.20
N SER A 303 -40.35 15.32 42.13
CA SER A 303 -40.66 15.76 43.49
C SER A 303 -40.59 17.27 43.72
N ALA A 304 -40.03 18.04 42.79
CA ALA A 304 -39.86 19.49 42.88
C ALA A 304 -40.25 20.16 41.56
N MET A 305 -41.05 21.24 41.58
CA MET A 305 -41.33 22.07 40.41
C MET A 305 -40.05 22.82 39.93
N GLY A 306 -39.02 22.07 39.51
CA GLY A 306 -37.77 22.67 39.08
C GLY A 306 -36.91 21.75 38.22
N MET A 307 -36.12 22.34 37.30
CA MET A 307 -35.11 21.67 36.57
C MET A 307 -33.83 21.58 37.44
N SER A 308 -33.34 20.38 37.69
CA SER A 308 -32.03 20.16 38.29
C SER A 308 -31.00 19.78 37.20
N PHE A 309 -29.72 20.03 37.47
CA PHE A 309 -28.61 19.62 36.57
C PHE A 309 -27.76 18.56 37.23
N LYS A 310 -27.49 17.48 36.51
CA LYS A 310 -26.63 16.41 36.97
C LYS A 310 -25.40 16.28 36.08
N VAL A 311 -24.26 16.07 36.70
CA VAL A 311 -23.04 15.68 35.99
C VAL A 311 -23.18 14.24 35.54
N THR A 312 -23.09 14.00 34.23
CA THR A 312 -23.24 12.67 33.61
C THR A 312 -21.98 12.35 32.81
N LYS A 313 -21.47 11.13 32.96
CA LYS A 313 -20.34 10.62 32.17
C LYS A 313 -20.75 10.46 30.71
N GLY A 314 -19.82 10.77 29.82
CA GLY A 314 -19.92 10.45 28.40
C GLY A 314 -19.30 9.09 28.09
N GLN A 315 -19.32 8.74 26.80
CA GLN A 315 -18.91 7.40 26.31
C GLN A 315 -17.47 7.03 26.68
N LEU A 316 -16.52 7.99 26.61
CA LEU A 316 -15.12 7.71 26.96
C LEU A 316 -14.97 7.38 28.45
N LEU A 317 -15.60 8.18 29.33
CA LEU A 317 -15.47 7.96 30.77
C LEU A 317 -16.15 6.67 31.23
N ASP A 318 -17.25 6.28 30.60
CA ASP A 318 -17.89 4.97 30.84
C ASP A 318 -16.95 3.82 30.45
N VAL A 319 -16.25 3.94 29.32
CA VAL A 319 -15.29 2.94 28.84
C VAL A 319 -14.08 2.87 29.76
N VAL A 320 -13.53 4.03 30.18
CA VAL A 320 -12.43 4.11 31.15
C VAL A 320 -12.80 3.41 32.45
N GLU A 321 -14.00 3.66 32.97
CA GLU A 321 -14.44 3.04 34.22
C GLU A 321 -14.57 1.50 34.10
N ARG A 322 -15.10 0.99 32.96
CA ARG A 322 -15.17 -0.45 32.69
C ARG A 322 -13.79 -1.08 32.56
N ALA A 323 -12.85 -0.40 31.88
CA ALA A 323 -11.48 -0.89 31.75
C ALA A 323 -10.77 -0.97 33.12
N LEU A 324 -10.98 0.03 34.01
CA LEU A 324 -10.44 0.04 35.37
C LEU A 324 -11.02 -1.07 36.26
N GLN A 325 -12.27 -1.49 36.00
CA GLN A 325 -12.89 -2.62 36.74
C GLN A 325 -12.31 -3.99 36.35
N GLN A 326 -11.63 -4.10 35.21
CA GLN A 326 -11.04 -5.34 34.71
C GLN A 326 -9.61 -5.12 34.23
N PRO A 327 -8.66 -4.75 35.10
CA PRO A 327 -7.32 -4.32 34.72
C PRO A 327 -6.50 -5.41 34.00
N ASP A 328 -6.79 -6.68 34.28
CA ASP A 328 -6.10 -7.83 33.69
C ASP A 328 -6.61 -8.20 32.27
N LYS A 329 -7.67 -7.53 31.79
CA LYS A 329 -8.24 -7.80 30.48
C LYS A 329 -8.07 -6.58 29.57
N PRO A 330 -7.58 -6.78 28.33
CA PRO A 330 -7.54 -5.69 27.38
C PRO A 330 -8.97 -5.25 27.02
N TYR A 331 -9.16 -3.95 26.84
CA TYR A 331 -10.42 -3.33 26.47
C TYR A 331 -10.25 -2.51 25.17
N LEU A 332 -11.18 -2.64 24.21
CA LEU A 332 -11.10 -1.94 22.94
C LEU A 332 -12.26 -0.95 22.78
N LEU A 333 -11.95 0.33 22.67
CA LEU A 333 -12.88 1.34 22.19
C LEU A 333 -12.71 1.49 20.68
N ILE A 334 -13.75 1.16 19.90
CA ILE A 334 -13.79 1.42 18.47
C ILE A 334 -14.55 2.73 18.24
N ILE A 335 -13.93 3.67 17.50
CA ILE A 335 -14.55 4.94 17.10
C ILE A 335 -14.66 4.94 15.58
N ASP A 336 -15.83 4.57 15.06
CA ASP A 336 -16.08 4.57 13.62
C ASP A 336 -16.29 6.01 13.12
N GLU A 337 -15.76 6.33 11.93
CA GLU A 337 -15.84 7.68 11.32
C GLU A 337 -15.30 8.79 12.25
N ILE A 338 -14.15 8.56 12.87
CA ILE A 338 -13.56 9.44 13.90
C ILE A 338 -13.36 10.90 13.43
N ASN A 339 -13.22 11.12 12.12
CA ASN A 339 -13.05 12.43 11.49
C ASN A 339 -14.39 13.14 11.17
N ARG A 340 -15.55 12.52 11.40
CA ARG A 340 -16.87 13.19 11.20
C ARG A 340 -17.23 14.19 12.29
N ALA A 341 -16.50 14.22 13.37
CA ALA A 341 -16.61 15.25 14.40
C ALA A 341 -15.30 16.06 14.49
N ASP A 342 -15.38 17.27 15.02
CA ASP A 342 -14.18 18.05 15.39
C ASP A 342 -13.51 17.42 16.60
N LEU A 343 -12.57 16.53 16.34
CA LEU A 343 -11.93 15.70 17.38
C LEU A 343 -11.25 16.52 18.48
N ALA A 344 -10.70 17.69 18.12
CA ALA A 344 -10.08 18.58 19.10
C ALA A 344 -11.11 19.15 20.08
N LYS A 345 -12.31 19.51 19.59
CA LYS A 345 -13.40 19.97 20.45
C LYS A 345 -14.03 18.84 21.26
N VAL A 346 -14.19 17.66 20.65
CA VAL A 346 -14.81 16.49 21.29
C VAL A 346 -13.94 15.95 22.42
N LEU A 347 -12.61 15.91 22.24
CA LEU A 347 -11.68 15.47 23.27
C LEU A 347 -11.38 16.56 24.31
N GLY A 348 -11.38 17.83 23.92
CA GLY A 348 -11.05 18.94 24.81
C GLY A 348 -9.72 18.70 25.53
N GLU A 349 -9.70 18.88 26.86
CA GLU A 349 -8.54 18.66 27.71
C GLU A 349 -8.14 17.17 27.82
N ALA A 350 -9.07 16.23 27.59
CA ALA A 350 -8.80 14.80 27.64
C ALA A 350 -7.71 14.35 26.66
N ILE A 351 -7.52 15.09 25.56
CA ILE A 351 -6.43 14.84 24.59
C ILE A 351 -5.05 14.80 25.25
N TYR A 352 -4.85 15.55 26.32
CA TYR A 352 -3.59 15.56 27.07
C TYR A 352 -3.28 14.21 27.69
N GLY A 353 -4.30 13.42 28.05
CA GLY A 353 -4.18 12.06 28.59
C GLY A 353 -3.86 10.98 27.54
N PHE A 354 -3.99 11.30 26.25
CA PHE A 354 -3.69 10.37 25.16
C PHE A 354 -2.19 10.38 24.82
N GLU A 355 -1.38 9.83 25.70
CA GLU A 355 0.07 9.72 25.46
C GLU A 355 0.50 8.25 25.61
N PRO A 356 0.88 7.57 24.50
CA PRO A 356 1.17 6.13 24.53
C PRO A 356 2.36 5.76 25.40
N ASP A 357 3.35 6.65 25.49
CA ASP A 357 4.63 6.42 26.16
C ASP A 357 4.65 6.91 27.62
N ASP A 358 3.55 7.49 28.13
CA ASP A 358 3.45 8.07 29.47
C ASP A 358 2.16 7.62 30.19
N GLU A 359 2.22 6.46 30.80
CA GLU A 359 1.09 5.88 31.54
C GLU A 359 0.71 6.63 32.82
N GLU A 360 1.61 7.45 33.35
CA GLU A 360 1.34 8.25 34.55
C GLU A 360 0.66 9.59 34.26
N ARG A 361 0.54 9.92 32.97
CA ARG A 361 -0.09 11.17 32.55
C ARG A 361 -1.56 11.22 32.94
N SER A 362 -1.91 12.30 33.60
CA SER A 362 -3.27 12.57 34.03
C SER A 362 -3.70 13.99 33.66
N VAL A 363 -5.00 14.18 33.50
CA VAL A 363 -5.59 15.47 33.15
C VAL A 363 -6.77 15.79 34.09
N ARG A 364 -6.86 17.05 34.52
CA ARG A 364 -7.98 17.53 35.31
C ARG A 364 -9.14 17.90 34.39
N LEU A 365 -10.28 17.25 34.60
CA LEU A 365 -11.52 17.49 33.84
C LEU A 365 -12.28 18.71 34.38
N ALA A 366 -13.15 19.28 33.54
CA ALA A 366 -13.99 20.42 33.90
C ALA A 366 -14.92 20.11 35.09
N TYR A 367 -15.47 18.89 35.14
CA TYR A 367 -16.43 18.43 36.12
C TYR A 367 -15.89 17.28 36.95
N ASP A 368 -16.49 17.06 38.14
CA ASP A 368 -16.27 15.86 38.97
C ASP A 368 -17.33 14.83 38.59
N PHE A 369 -16.89 13.73 37.98
CA PHE A 369 -17.78 12.65 37.50
C PHE A 369 -18.02 11.55 38.55
N GLY A 370 -17.38 11.65 39.72
CA GLY A 370 -17.46 10.63 40.76
C GLY A 370 -16.85 9.29 40.38
N GLY A 371 -17.06 8.26 41.21
CA GLY A 371 -16.53 6.92 40.96
C GLY A 371 -15.01 6.85 40.90
N ASN A 372 -14.48 5.95 40.07
CA ASN A 372 -13.03 5.76 39.92
C ASN A 372 -12.34 6.88 39.12
N VAL A 373 -13.09 7.64 38.33
CA VAL A 373 -12.54 8.73 37.51
C VAL A 373 -12.47 10.05 38.29
N GLY A 374 -13.54 10.38 39.08
CA GLY A 374 -13.61 11.63 39.82
C GLY A 374 -13.43 12.85 38.91
N ARG A 375 -12.49 13.72 39.24
CA ARG A 375 -12.13 14.93 38.50
C ARG A 375 -10.81 14.82 37.74
N VAL A 376 -10.14 13.65 37.81
CA VAL A 376 -8.84 13.43 37.19
C VAL A 376 -8.92 12.21 36.28
N LEU A 377 -8.80 12.43 35.00
CA LEU A 377 -8.72 11.35 34.00
C LEU A 377 -7.28 10.86 33.89
N LYS A 378 -7.08 9.58 34.10
CA LYS A 378 -5.89 8.82 33.73
C LYS A 378 -6.32 7.68 32.83
N MET A 379 -5.70 7.57 31.67
CA MET A 379 -6.05 6.50 30.72
C MET A 379 -5.56 5.14 31.23
N PRO A 380 -6.46 4.13 31.35
CA PRO A 380 -6.04 2.81 31.81
C PRO A 380 -5.03 2.16 30.87
N PRO A 381 -3.99 1.47 31.38
CA PRO A 381 -2.98 0.82 30.54
C PRO A 381 -3.54 -0.30 29.64
N ASN A 382 -4.65 -0.94 30.04
CA ASN A 382 -5.35 -1.98 29.31
C ASN A 382 -6.39 -1.44 28.31
N LEU A 383 -6.58 -0.11 28.19
CA LEU A 383 -7.51 0.49 27.22
C LEU A 383 -6.80 0.82 25.91
N HIS A 384 -7.27 0.23 24.84
CA HIS A 384 -6.86 0.52 23.47
C HIS A 384 -7.98 1.25 22.72
N ILE A 385 -7.60 2.17 21.82
CA ILE A 385 -8.56 2.92 21.00
C ILE A 385 -8.23 2.73 19.53
N LEU A 386 -9.22 2.30 18.76
CA LEU A 386 -9.12 2.07 17.32
C LEU A 386 -10.14 2.96 16.61
N GLY A 387 -9.64 4.01 15.93
CA GLY A 387 -10.45 4.86 15.07
C GLY A 387 -10.51 4.32 13.64
N THR A 388 -11.62 4.56 12.93
CA THR A 388 -11.67 4.42 11.47
C THR A 388 -11.93 5.78 10.82
N MET A 389 -11.34 6.02 9.65
CA MET A 389 -11.44 7.29 8.93
C MET A 389 -11.51 7.06 7.42
N ASN A 390 -12.48 7.70 6.75
CA ASN A 390 -12.53 7.75 5.30
C ASN A 390 -11.68 8.90 4.77
N THR A 391 -10.71 8.59 3.88
CA THR A 391 -9.83 9.59 3.27
C THR A 391 -10.47 10.34 2.11
N ALA A 392 -11.49 9.76 1.48
CA ALA A 392 -12.22 10.39 0.36
C ALA A 392 -13.12 11.55 0.79
N ASP A 393 -13.50 11.64 2.05
CA ASP A 393 -14.43 12.65 2.54
C ASP A 393 -13.65 13.90 2.99
N ARG A 394 -13.51 14.88 2.11
CA ARG A 394 -12.83 16.17 2.39
C ARG A 394 -13.71 17.20 3.10
N SER A 395 -15.01 16.94 3.24
CA SER A 395 -15.92 17.83 3.97
C SER A 395 -15.72 17.81 5.48
N ILE A 396 -14.76 17.00 5.95
CA ILE A 396 -14.55 16.63 7.34
C ILE A 396 -13.33 17.33 7.94
N ALA A 397 -13.36 17.52 9.27
CA ALA A 397 -12.32 18.22 10.02
C ALA A 397 -10.92 17.62 9.76
N ILE A 398 -9.99 18.48 9.36
CA ILE A 398 -8.58 18.12 9.25
C ILE A 398 -8.09 17.81 10.66
N LEU A 399 -7.59 16.59 10.87
CA LEU A 399 -6.96 16.22 12.13
C LEU A 399 -5.71 17.09 12.37
N ASP A 400 -5.69 17.80 13.47
CA ASP A 400 -4.59 18.67 13.82
C ASP A 400 -3.31 17.89 14.18
N VAL A 401 -2.19 18.60 14.28
CA VAL A 401 -0.87 18.01 14.60
C VAL A 401 -0.87 17.33 15.96
N ALA A 402 -1.66 17.84 16.92
CA ALA A 402 -1.73 17.28 18.27
C ALA A 402 -2.36 15.87 18.26
N ILE A 403 -3.43 15.69 17.48
CA ILE A 403 -4.04 14.36 17.25
C ILE A 403 -3.07 13.43 16.51
N ARG A 404 -2.48 13.92 15.40
CA ARG A 404 -1.56 13.11 14.58
C ARG A 404 -0.36 12.57 15.36
N ARG A 405 0.11 13.30 16.36
CA ARG A 405 1.22 12.87 17.21
C ARG A 405 0.84 11.74 18.18
N ARG A 406 -0.41 11.69 18.63
CA ARG A 406 -0.89 10.76 19.64
C ARG A 406 -1.42 9.45 19.09
N PHE A 407 -1.90 9.47 17.86
CA PHE A 407 -2.40 8.28 17.18
C PHE A 407 -1.38 7.77 16.16
N ALA A 408 -1.24 6.46 16.06
CA ALA A 408 -0.59 5.82 14.93
C ALA A 408 -1.60 5.72 13.78
N PHE A 409 -1.18 6.08 12.57
CA PHE A 409 -2.02 5.99 11.38
C PHE A 409 -1.61 4.80 10.53
N LEU A 410 -2.59 4.02 10.08
CA LEU A 410 -2.39 2.84 9.28
C LEU A 410 -3.30 2.90 8.04
N ASP A 411 -2.68 2.86 6.85
CA ASP A 411 -3.39 2.92 5.58
C ASP A 411 -4.02 1.58 5.23
N MET A 412 -5.33 1.60 4.97
CA MET A 412 -6.12 0.45 4.52
C MET A 412 -6.36 0.56 3.02
N TRP A 413 -5.76 -0.34 2.27
CA TRP A 413 -5.83 -0.39 0.82
C TRP A 413 -6.89 -1.38 0.32
N PRO A 414 -7.41 -1.20 -0.92
CA PRO A 414 -8.18 -2.23 -1.59
C PRO A 414 -7.38 -3.54 -1.71
N GLN A 415 -8.02 -4.66 -1.44
CA GLN A 415 -7.36 -5.97 -1.45
C GLN A 415 -7.75 -6.75 -2.71
N VAL A 416 -6.77 -7.01 -3.57
CA VAL A 416 -6.93 -7.78 -4.81
C VAL A 416 -7.42 -9.19 -4.50
N GLU A 417 -6.84 -9.83 -3.48
CA GLU A 417 -7.15 -11.21 -3.11
C GLU A 417 -8.62 -11.40 -2.71
N VAL A 418 -9.23 -10.40 -2.07
CA VAL A 418 -10.64 -10.42 -1.71
C VAL A 418 -11.52 -10.41 -2.95
N VAL A 419 -11.16 -9.57 -3.95
CA VAL A 419 -11.90 -9.52 -5.22
C VAL A 419 -11.72 -10.82 -6.01
N GLU A 420 -10.50 -11.37 -6.04
CA GLU A 420 -10.22 -12.65 -6.71
C GLU A 420 -10.98 -13.83 -6.11
N GLN A 421 -11.16 -13.83 -4.80
CA GLN A 421 -11.87 -14.91 -4.10
C GLN A 421 -13.39 -14.77 -4.16
N LEU A 422 -13.91 -13.55 -4.02
CA LEU A 422 -15.35 -13.29 -3.80
C LEU A 422 -16.04 -12.60 -4.99
N GLY A 423 -15.29 -12.03 -5.93
CA GLY A 423 -15.83 -11.34 -7.10
C GLY A 423 -16.29 -12.32 -8.19
N THR A 424 -17.18 -11.84 -9.07
CA THR A 424 -17.52 -12.51 -10.34
C THR A 424 -16.49 -12.14 -11.42
N ASP A 425 -16.50 -12.83 -12.55
CA ASP A 425 -15.58 -12.51 -13.65
C ASP A 425 -15.74 -11.06 -14.13
N ALA A 426 -16.96 -10.56 -14.18
CA ALA A 426 -17.25 -9.17 -14.55
C ALA A 426 -16.68 -8.16 -13.53
N THR A 427 -16.87 -8.42 -12.23
CA THR A 427 -16.34 -7.50 -11.19
C THR A 427 -14.82 -7.59 -11.04
N LYS A 428 -14.21 -8.75 -11.25
CA LYS A 428 -12.75 -8.91 -11.33
C LYS A 428 -12.16 -8.09 -12.46
N ALA A 429 -12.72 -8.23 -13.67
CA ALA A 429 -12.29 -7.43 -14.81
C ALA A 429 -12.44 -5.92 -14.57
N ALA A 430 -13.59 -5.51 -14.02
CA ALA A 430 -13.86 -4.12 -13.68
C ALA A 430 -12.85 -3.59 -12.62
N TYR A 431 -12.56 -4.37 -11.58
CA TYR A 431 -11.58 -4.02 -10.55
C TYR A 431 -10.17 -3.83 -11.12
N HIS A 432 -9.68 -4.82 -11.89
CA HIS A 432 -8.34 -4.75 -12.47
C HIS A 432 -8.18 -3.56 -13.43
N LYS A 433 -9.23 -3.25 -14.18
CA LYS A 433 -9.21 -2.09 -15.07
C LYS A 433 -9.16 -0.77 -14.29
N LEU A 434 -10.01 -0.61 -13.26
CA LEU A 434 -9.97 0.58 -12.42
C LEU A 434 -8.64 0.70 -11.67
N LEU A 435 -8.14 -0.41 -11.13
CA LEU A 435 -6.82 -0.48 -10.48
C LEU A 435 -5.72 -0.02 -11.43
N SER A 436 -5.72 -0.50 -12.68
CA SER A 436 -4.75 -0.08 -13.68
C SER A 436 -4.80 1.42 -13.94
N ILE A 437 -6.01 2.00 -14.06
CA ILE A 437 -6.18 3.46 -14.25
C ILE A 437 -5.58 4.23 -13.06
N PHE A 438 -5.91 3.85 -11.83
CA PHE A 438 -5.38 4.53 -10.64
C PHE A 438 -3.86 4.34 -10.51
N VAL A 439 -3.35 3.14 -10.73
CA VAL A 439 -1.90 2.87 -10.66
C VAL A 439 -1.13 3.71 -11.68
N GLU A 440 -1.63 3.85 -12.92
CA GLU A 440 -0.92 4.53 -14.00
C GLU A 440 -1.02 6.06 -13.91
N TYR A 441 -2.19 6.59 -13.61
CA TYR A 441 -2.49 8.01 -13.85
C TYR A 441 -2.73 8.83 -12.59
N ALA A 442 -3.10 8.21 -11.46
CA ALA A 442 -3.40 8.95 -10.24
C ALA A 442 -2.12 9.58 -9.65
N SER A 443 -2.20 10.83 -9.22
CA SER A 443 -1.20 11.41 -8.32
C SER A 443 -1.15 10.64 -7.00
N GLU A 444 -0.14 10.87 -6.16
CA GLU A 444 -0.08 10.21 -4.84
C GLU A 444 -1.32 10.54 -3.98
N GLU A 445 -1.82 11.78 -4.08
CA GLU A 445 -3.02 12.22 -3.36
C GLU A 445 -4.30 11.57 -3.89
N ALA A 446 -4.38 11.35 -5.21
CA ALA A 446 -5.53 10.70 -5.83
C ALA A 446 -5.47 9.17 -5.69
N PHE A 447 -4.28 8.58 -5.64
CA PHE A 447 -4.11 7.13 -5.53
C PHE A 447 -4.72 6.55 -4.25
N VAL A 448 -4.62 7.29 -3.13
CA VAL A 448 -5.23 6.90 -1.85
C VAL A 448 -6.76 6.92 -1.86
N LEU A 449 -7.39 7.41 -2.95
CA LEU A 449 -8.83 7.44 -3.13
C LEU A 449 -9.37 6.26 -3.96
N MET A 450 -8.51 5.32 -4.38
CA MET A 450 -8.96 4.15 -5.13
C MET A 450 -10.08 3.41 -4.39
N PRO A 451 -11.29 3.24 -4.98
CA PRO A 451 -12.40 2.57 -4.31
C PRO A 451 -12.05 1.17 -3.78
N GLY A 452 -12.55 0.85 -2.59
CA GLY A 452 -12.25 -0.41 -1.90
C GLY A 452 -12.85 -1.64 -2.58
N HIS A 453 -12.35 -2.80 -2.21
CA HIS A 453 -12.78 -4.09 -2.77
C HIS A 453 -14.26 -4.42 -2.54
N SER A 454 -14.92 -3.82 -1.53
CA SER A 454 -16.34 -4.09 -1.24
C SER A 454 -17.31 -3.67 -2.36
N TYR A 455 -16.90 -2.77 -3.26
CA TYR A 455 -17.70 -2.41 -4.43
C TYR A 455 -17.73 -3.50 -5.52
N PHE A 456 -16.82 -4.46 -5.44
CA PHE A 456 -16.60 -5.49 -6.45
C PHE A 456 -16.96 -6.91 -5.98
N ILE A 457 -17.52 -7.03 -4.80
CA ILE A 457 -17.95 -8.30 -4.22
C ILE A 457 -19.45 -8.26 -3.94
N VAL A 458 -20.16 -9.34 -4.23
CA VAL A 458 -21.57 -9.52 -3.91
C VAL A 458 -21.68 -10.37 -2.66
N LYS A 459 -22.41 -9.90 -1.66
CA LYS A 459 -22.72 -10.68 -0.48
C LYS A 459 -23.73 -11.75 -0.87
N ASP A 460 -23.45 -13.01 -0.55
CA ASP A 460 -24.45 -14.07 -0.63
C ASP A 460 -25.49 -13.84 0.47
N ASP A 461 -26.79 -13.89 0.13
CA ASP A 461 -27.89 -13.75 1.09
C ASP A 461 -27.89 -14.84 2.18
N GLN A 462 -27.03 -15.86 2.05
CA GLN A 462 -26.87 -16.93 3.04
C GLN A 462 -25.96 -16.55 4.23
N ASP A 463 -25.11 -15.55 4.11
CA ASP A 463 -24.25 -15.09 5.22
C ASP A 463 -25.00 -14.26 6.28
N ALA A 464 -26.24 -13.85 5.99
CA ALA A 464 -27.09 -13.11 6.93
C ALA A 464 -27.77 -14.02 7.98
N THR A 465 -27.78 -15.36 7.78
CA THR A 465 -28.48 -16.32 8.65
C THR A 465 -27.56 -17.26 9.43
N ASP A 466 -26.24 -17.25 9.20
CA ASP A 466 -25.31 -18.26 9.73
C ASP A 466 -24.46 -17.81 10.93
N ASN A 467 -24.82 -16.72 11.60
CA ASN A 467 -24.13 -16.32 12.84
C ASN A 467 -24.59 -17.12 14.11
N ASP A 468 -25.53 -18.05 13.98
CA ASP A 468 -26.04 -18.77 15.17
C ASP A 468 -25.84 -20.29 15.19
N GLN A 469 -25.35 -20.94 14.11
CA GLN A 469 -25.19 -22.40 14.16
C GLN A 469 -24.07 -22.93 13.29
N LYS A 470 -22.84 -23.03 13.80
CA LYS A 470 -21.81 -23.96 13.30
C LYS A 470 -21.22 -24.78 14.42
N THR A 471 -21.93 -25.83 14.76
CA THR A 471 -21.34 -27.09 15.28
C THR A 471 -22.03 -28.27 14.61
N THR A 472 -21.18 -29.16 14.07
CA THR A 472 -21.47 -30.53 13.60
C THR A 472 -22.29 -30.74 12.32
N LYS A 473 -21.59 -31.15 11.24
CA LYS A 473 -21.77 -32.50 10.64
C LYS A 473 -20.88 -32.64 9.38
N LYS A 474 -19.88 -33.52 9.49
CA LYS A 474 -19.20 -34.18 8.36
C LYS A 474 -20.05 -35.41 7.97
N ASP A 475 -19.94 -35.73 6.69
CA ASP A 475 -20.24 -36.98 6.01
C ASP A 475 -21.67 -37.21 5.48
N GLN A 476 -21.66 -37.38 4.21
CA GLN A 476 -22.46 -38.13 3.25
C GLN A 476 -23.07 -37.30 2.14
N THR A 477 -22.49 -37.41 0.92
CA THR A 477 -23.28 -37.81 -0.26
C THR A 477 -22.46 -37.83 -1.52
N VAL A 478 -22.38 -39.00 -2.11
CA VAL A 478 -22.09 -39.24 -3.52
C VAL A 478 -23.45 -39.44 -4.21
N ALA A 479 -23.64 -38.86 -5.38
CA ALA A 479 -24.74 -39.02 -6.35
C ALA A 479 -25.87 -37.97 -6.31
N LYS A 480 -25.66 -36.87 -7.12
CA LYS A 480 -26.71 -36.10 -7.80
C LYS A 480 -26.01 -35.05 -8.71
N ASN A 481 -25.49 -35.49 -9.88
CA ASN A 481 -24.58 -34.65 -10.66
C ASN A 481 -25.23 -33.89 -11.84
N ASP A 482 -26.48 -34.14 -12.22
CA ASP A 482 -27.02 -33.57 -13.48
C ASP A 482 -28.07 -32.45 -13.29
N GLN A 483 -28.62 -32.27 -12.08
CA GLN A 483 -29.51 -31.13 -11.81
C GLN A 483 -28.79 -29.93 -11.21
N ARG A 484 -27.62 -30.10 -10.59
CA ARG A 484 -26.80 -29.02 -10.01
C ARG A 484 -26.22 -28.07 -11.05
N THR A 485 -25.88 -28.53 -12.24
CA THR A 485 -25.23 -27.70 -13.29
C THR A 485 -26.13 -26.62 -13.88
N ALA A 486 -27.43 -26.88 -14.02
CA ALA A 486 -28.38 -25.89 -14.56
C ALA A 486 -28.77 -24.84 -13.50
N GLU A 487 -28.97 -25.25 -12.24
CA GLU A 487 -29.24 -24.34 -11.12
C GLU A 487 -27.99 -23.53 -10.75
N ASP A 488 -26.78 -24.10 -10.80
CA ASP A 488 -25.53 -23.39 -10.55
C ASP A 488 -25.22 -22.39 -11.67
N ASN A 489 -25.48 -22.72 -12.95
CA ASN A 489 -25.35 -21.78 -14.04
C ASN A 489 -26.40 -20.65 -13.98
N GLN A 490 -27.61 -20.93 -13.51
CA GLN A 490 -28.65 -19.93 -13.35
C GLN A 490 -28.38 -19.00 -12.15
N ARG A 491 -27.81 -19.52 -11.06
CA ARG A 491 -27.32 -18.74 -9.91
C ARG A 491 -26.10 -17.90 -10.24
N LEU A 492 -25.15 -18.40 -11.04
CA LEU A 492 -24.00 -17.64 -11.54
C LEU A 492 -24.45 -16.44 -12.37
N THR A 493 -25.42 -16.63 -13.27
CA THR A 493 -25.95 -15.54 -14.11
C THR A 493 -26.72 -14.50 -13.29
N GLU A 494 -27.42 -14.90 -12.23
CA GLU A 494 -28.11 -13.96 -11.34
C GLU A 494 -27.14 -13.18 -10.46
N ARG A 495 -26.10 -13.85 -9.97
CA ARG A 495 -25.01 -13.21 -9.20
C ARG A 495 -24.24 -12.21 -10.04
N ASP A 496 -23.99 -12.50 -11.32
CA ASP A 496 -23.37 -11.53 -12.24
C ASP A 496 -24.25 -10.30 -12.47
N LYS A 497 -25.55 -10.46 -12.64
CA LYS A 497 -26.49 -9.33 -12.75
C LYS A 497 -26.51 -8.46 -11.50
N GLN A 498 -26.52 -9.08 -10.33
CA GLN A 498 -26.45 -8.36 -9.06
C GLN A 498 -25.14 -7.59 -8.93
N ALA A 499 -24.02 -8.23 -9.31
CA ALA A 499 -22.69 -7.63 -9.30
C ALA A 499 -22.60 -6.40 -10.20
N VAL A 500 -23.07 -6.51 -11.44
CA VAL A 500 -23.14 -5.38 -12.40
C VAL A 500 -24.06 -4.28 -11.89
N THR A 501 -25.21 -4.65 -11.32
CA THR A 501 -26.13 -3.67 -10.70
C THR A 501 -25.45 -2.91 -9.56
N GLN A 502 -24.70 -3.59 -8.70
CA GLN A 502 -23.94 -2.96 -7.63
C GLN A 502 -22.87 -1.99 -8.16
N LEU A 503 -22.13 -2.37 -9.21
CA LEU A 503 -21.19 -1.46 -9.87
C LEU A 503 -21.90 -0.20 -10.38
N LYS A 504 -23.05 -0.36 -11.06
CA LYS A 504 -23.84 0.76 -11.61
C LYS A 504 -24.43 1.67 -10.51
N THR A 505 -24.88 1.10 -9.41
CA THR A 505 -25.61 1.85 -8.36
C THR A 505 -24.73 2.38 -7.23
N SER A 506 -23.54 1.83 -7.04
CA SER A 506 -22.66 2.19 -5.93
C SER A 506 -21.30 2.73 -6.38
N LEU A 507 -20.62 2.06 -7.33
CA LEU A 507 -19.29 2.49 -7.77
C LEU A 507 -19.36 3.70 -8.72
N ILE A 508 -20.24 3.65 -9.74
CA ILE A 508 -20.37 4.77 -10.70
C ILE A 508 -20.73 6.08 -10.01
N PRO A 509 -21.73 6.16 -9.10
CA PRO A 509 -21.99 7.39 -8.35
C PRO A 509 -20.78 7.93 -7.60
N LEU A 510 -20.02 7.06 -6.94
CA LEU A 510 -18.78 7.46 -6.25
C LEU A 510 -17.74 8.05 -7.22
N LEU A 511 -17.52 7.40 -8.37
CA LEU A 511 -16.56 7.90 -9.36
C LEU A 511 -17.01 9.23 -9.98
N ARG A 512 -18.31 9.43 -10.20
CA ARG A 512 -18.87 10.71 -10.63
C ARG A 512 -18.66 11.80 -9.59
N GLU A 513 -18.88 11.49 -8.31
CA GLU A 513 -18.58 12.41 -7.21
C GLU A 513 -17.09 12.79 -7.19
N TYR A 514 -16.18 11.82 -7.39
CA TYR A 514 -14.75 12.11 -7.51
C TYR A 514 -14.40 13.05 -8.68
N MET A 515 -15.11 12.91 -9.80
CA MET A 515 -14.95 13.82 -10.95
C MET A 515 -15.46 15.22 -10.62
N GLU A 516 -16.66 15.35 -10.04
CA GLU A 516 -17.28 16.63 -9.65
C GLU A 516 -16.45 17.37 -8.60
N GLN A 517 -15.86 16.66 -7.65
CA GLN A 517 -14.99 17.23 -6.62
C GLN A 517 -13.55 17.49 -7.10
N GLY A 518 -13.24 17.16 -8.36
CA GLY A 518 -11.94 17.39 -8.96
C GLY A 518 -10.82 16.47 -8.48
N TYR A 519 -11.13 15.35 -7.83
CA TYR A 519 -10.11 14.42 -7.29
C TYR A 519 -9.36 13.65 -8.37
N VAL A 520 -9.98 13.42 -9.51
CA VAL A 520 -9.46 12.63 -10.62
C VAL A 520 -9.27 13.47 -11.89
N THR A 521 -9.11 14.78 -11.76
CA THR A 521 -9.05 15.74 -12.88
C THR A 521 -7.97 15.38 -13.89
N THR A 522 -6.79 14.94 -13.44
CA THR A 522 -5.66 14.62 -14.31
C THR A 522 -5.88 13.37 -15.17
N PHE A 523 -6.86 12.54 -14.84
CA PHE A 523 -7.19 11.30 -15.57
C PHE A 523 -8.71 11.08 -15.70
N SER A 524 -9.47 12.17 -15.70
CA SER A 524 -10.94 12.17 -15.82
C SER A 524 -11.43 11.44 -17.08
N ASP A 525 -10.72 11.56 -18.20
CA ASP A 525 -11.09 10.89 -19.45
C ASP A 525 -11.00 9.35 -19.32
N ALA A 526 -10.00 8.84 -18.62
CA ALA A 526 -9.88 7.41 -18.35
C ALA A 526 -11.00 6.91 -17.43
N ILE A 527 -11.38 7.68 -16.41
CA ILE A 527 -12.52 7.37 -15.53
C ILE A 527 -13.84 7.45 -16.31
N HIS A 528 -14.01 8.42 -17.20
CA HIS A 528 -15.21 8.53 -18.07
C HIS A 528 -15.36 7.31 -18.97
N ALA A 529 -14.29 6.90 -19.66
CA ALA A 529 -14.28 5.71 -20.50
C ALA A 529 -14.59 4.44 -19.69
N TYR A 530 -14.04 4.33 -18.49
CA TYR A 530 -14.35 3.23 -17.58
C TYR A 530 -15.83 3.18 -17.17
N ILE A 531 -16.42 4.33 -16.82
CA ILE A 531 -17.85 4.42 -16.47
C ILE A 531 -18.71 3.97 -17.65
N GLN A 532 -18.45 4.47 -18.88
CA GLN A 532 -19.19 4.08 -20.08
C GLN A 532 -19.14 2.57 -20.33
N GLU A 533 -17.99 1.95 -20.11
CA GLU A 533 -17.85 0.50 -20.25
C GLU A 533 -18.70 -0.27 -19.23
N ILE A 534 -18.67 0.14 -17.95
CA ILE A 534 -19.52 -0.51 -16.94
C ILE A 534 -21.01 -0.29 -17.22
N GLU A 535 -21.41 0.88 -17.73
CA GLU A 535 -22.81 1.14 -18.13
C GLU A 535 -23.27 0.25 -19.29
N SER A 536 -22.36 -0.16 -20.16
CA SER A 536 -22.64 -1.02 -21.30
C SER A 536 -22.77 -2.53 -20.94
N LEU A 537 -22.30 -2.95 -19.75
CA LEU A 537 -22.50 -4.30 -19.22
C LEU A 537 -23.96 -4.54 -18.84
#